data_7832d738430bb0d5677b772989327422
#
_entry.id   7832d738430bb0d5677b772989327422
#
_cell.length_a   1.000
_cell.length_b   1.000
_cell.length_c   1.000
_cell.angle_alpha   90.00
_cell.angle_beta   90.00
_cell.angle_gamma   90.00
#
_symmetry.space_group_name_H-M   'P 1'
#
loop_
_entity.id
_entity.type
_entity.pdbx_description
1 polymer ?
#
loop_
_entity_poly.entity_id
_entity_poly.type
_entity_poly.pdbx_seq_one_letter_code
_entity_poly.pdbx_strand_id
1 'polypeptide(L)'
;MTQQTLQETVASFDALTAKRMGRLRLYLRTHPRLVVVGVVVIYLLITLPSVLIMAAMPDTNATGLLVVTLAVGAALLYRRKAPMTVIILVFVFECVALVIAGPQGGLGGVGMMIALYTVATSYSAKRTIPLAILAASFQTVLMVLMGFPEMTDMDLDQSDGIDETTFSRILIGVAGSFIIGFYISAAVLGLIVRNARIHEAELNHWARQVSTLAQVQERNRIAREMHDVVAHSLSVMIALSEGARVVAKRDQTRADEVLNELSGTGRAALADMRRMLGVLRQNETGELEPQPTGGNVEQLLEGFRTAGLPITFTQTGEHCQKTPLSSSRSSG
;
A
#
# COMPACT_ATOMS: atom_id res chain seq x y z
N MET A 1 -24.97 12.78 2.47
CA MET A 1 -24.13 11.71 1.93
C MET A 1 -23.88 10.74 3.07
N THR A 2 -24.54 9.59 3.05
CA THR A 2 -24.58 8.65 4.18
C THR A 2 -23.22 7.99 4.39
N GLN A 3 -22.85 7.65 5.64
CA GLN A 3 -21.62 6.91 5.97
C GLN A 3 -21.48 5.61 5.16
N GLN A 4 -22.58 4.98 4.78
CA GLN A 4 -22.58 3.86 3.84
C GLN A 4 -21.95 4.21 2.50
N THR A 5 -22.25 5.37 1.92
CA THR A 5 -21.63 5.81 0.67
C THR A 5 -20.14 6.13 0.83
N LEU A 6 -19.69 6.57 2.00
CA LEU A 6 -18.27 6.78 2.30
C LEU A 6 -17.53 5.45 2.52
N GLN A 7 -18.12 4.51 3.26
CA GLN A 7 -17.57 3.16 3.43
C GLN A 7 -17.57 2.37 2.11
N GLU A 8 -18.63 2.48 1.31
CA GLU A 8 -18.68 1.90 -0.03
C GLU A 8 -17.65 2.55 -0.97
N THR A 9 -17.43 3.86 -0.86
CA THR A 9 -16.41 4.57 -1.66
C THR A 9 -15.00 4.17 -1.23
N VAL A 10 -14.73 4.05 0.07
CA VAL A 10 -13.44 3.57 0.59
C VAL A 10 -13.23 2.10 0.25
N ALA A 11 -14.24 1.25 0.45
CA ALA A 11 -14.19 -0.17 0.06
C ALA A 11 -14.06 -0.35 -1.47
N SER A 12 -14.71 0.49 -2.27
CA SER A 12 -14.55 0.49 -3.73
C SER A 12 -13.17 0.99 -4.16
N PHE A 13 -12.59 1.96 -3.45
CA PHE A 13 -11.22 2.45 -3.69
C PHE A 13 -10.17 1.39 -3.32
N ASP A 14 -10.36 0.69 -2.21
CA ASP A 14 -9.52 -0.44 -1.81
C ASP A 14 -9.69 -1.63 -2.76
N ALA A 15 -10.89 -1.91 -3.22
CA ALA A 15 -11.17 -2.94 -4.22
C ALA A 15 -10.61 -2.58 -5.61
N LEU A 16 -10.63 -1.32 -6.02
CA LEU A 16 -10.04 -0.84 -7.27
C LEU A 16 -8.51 -0.85 -7.22
N THR A 17 -7.92 -0.50 -6.07
CA THR A 17 -6.46 -0.60 -5.86
C THR A 17 -6.00 -2.04 -5.74
N ALA A 18 -6.77 -2.92 -5.09
CA ALA A 18 -6.50 -4.36 -5.03
C ALA A 18 -6.67 -5.03 -6.41
N LYS A 19 -7.64 -4.61 -7.21
CA LYS A 19 -7.88 -5.13 -8.56
C LYS A 19 -6.81 -4.69 -9.56
N ARG A 20 -6.14 -3.55 -9.34
CA ARG A 20 -4.96 -3.10 -10.11
C ARG A 20 -3.66 -3.81 -9.71
N MET A 21 -3.58 -4.38 -8.51
CA MET A 21 -2.42 -5.19 -8.11
C MET A 21 -2.59 -6.60 -8.63
N GLY A 22 -1.83 -6.97 -9.69
CA GLY A 22 -1.80 -8.35 -10.19
C GLY A 22 -1.52 -9.34 -9.05
N ARG A 23 -2.14 -10.52 -9.10
CA ARG A 23 -2.02 -11.61 -8.09
C ARG A 23 -0.56 -11.89 -7.70
N LEU A 24 0.36 -11.78 -8.65
CA LEU A 24 1.80 -11.95 -8.45
C LEU A 24 2.38 -10.88 -7.50
N ARG A 25 1.98 -9.61 -7.65
CA ARG A 25 2.47 -8.51 -6.81
C ARG A 25 1.98 -8.63 -5.37
N LEU A 26 0.75 -9.12 -5.19
CA LEU A 26 0.19 -9.40 -3.87
C LEU A 26 0.94 -10.55 -3.20
N TYR A 27 1.20 -11.65 -3.92
CA TYR A 27 1.94 -12.81 -3.44
C TYR A 27 3.39 -12.47 -3.05
N LEU A 28 4.09 -11.68 -3.87
CA LEU A 28 5.45 -11.22 -3.58
C LEU A 28 5.52 -10.26 -2.37
N ARG A 29 4.44 -9.53 -2.10
CA ARG A 29 4.35 -8.64 -0.92
C ARG A 29 4.17 -9.43 0.38
N THR A 30 3.47 -10.57 0.34
CA THR A 30 3.26 -11.44 1.51
C THR A 30 4.47 -12.32 1.82
N HIS A 31 5.35 -12.58 0.81
CA HIS A 31 6.52 -13.44 0.96
C HIS A 31 7.83 -12.69 0.71
N PRO A 32 8.26 -11.82 1.64
CA PRO A 32 9.46 -10.98 1.45
C PRO A 32 10.76 -11.79 1.30
N ARG A 33 10.83 -13.01 1.85
CA ARG A 33 11.98 -13.92 1.70
C ARG A 33 12.13 -14.43 0.28
N LEU A 34 11.03 -14.75 -0.40
CA LEU A 34 11.06 -15.19 -1.80
C LEU A 34 11.60 -14.11 -2.74
N VAL A 35 11.29 -12.84 -2.48
CA VAL A 35 11.84 -11.72 -3.26
C VAL A 35 13.35 -11.60 -3.08
N VAL A 36 13.86 -11.83 -1.87
CA VAL A 36 15.32 -11.78 -1.61
C VAL A 36 16.02 -12.91 -2.33
N VAL A 37 15.53 -14.14 -2.18
CA VAL A 37 16.06 -15.33 -2.84
C VAL A 37 15.96 -15.21 -4.37
N GLY A 38 14.80 -14.77 -4.89
CA GLY A 38 14.59 -14.60 -6.32
C GLY A 38 15.60 -13.65 -6.97
N VAL A 39 15.94 -12.54 -6.29
CA VAL A 39 16.97 -11.62 -6.82
C VAL A 39 18.37 -12.23 -6.79
N VAL A 40 18.71 -13.02 -5.77
CA VAL A 40 20.00 -13.74 -5.73
C VAL A 40 20.06 -14.80 -6.82
N VAL A 41 18.96 -15.51 -7.05
CA VAL A 41 18.87 -16.49 -8.16
C VAL A 41 19.05 -15.78 -9.51
N ILE A 42 18.38 -14.64 -9.73
CA ILE A 42 18.55 -13.86 -10.97
C ILE A 42 20.01 -13.38 -11.10
N TYR A 43 20.62 -12.89 -10.02
CA TYR A 43 22.03 -12.51 -10.01
C TYR A 43 22.92 -13.67 -10.45
N LEU A 44 22.79 -14.84 -9.84
CA LEU A 44 23.57 -16.03 -10.17
C LEU A 44 23.31 -16.50 -11.61
N LEU A 45 22.08 -16.45 -12.07
CA LEU A 45 21.68 -16.84 -13.42
C LEU A 45 22.33 -15.96 -14.51
N ILE A 46 22.57 -14.69 -14.20
CA ILE A 46 23.25 -13.75 -15.09
C ILE A 46 24.78 -13.90 -15.02
N THR A 47 25.33 -14.10 -13.82
CA THR A 47 26.79 -14.07 -13.61
C THR A 47 27.47 -15.42 -13.79
N LEU A 48 26.83 -16.55 -13.45
CA LEU A 48 27.41 -17.89 -13.61
C LEU A 48 27.82 -18.23 -15.05
N PRO A 49 27.02 -17.93 -16.10
CA PRO A 49 27.45 -18.20 -17.46
C PRO A 49 28.74 -17.47 -17.84
N SER A 50 28.93 -16.23 -17.38
CA SER A 50 30.18 -15.49 -17.65
C SER A 50 31.38 -16.10 -16.95
N VAL A 51 31.21 -16.58 -15.70
CA VAL A 51 32.25 -17.32 -14.97
C VAL A 51 32.63 -18.63 -15.68
N LEU A 52 31.64 -19.35 -16.22
CA LEU A 52 31.86 -20.60 -16.95
C LEU A 52 32.61 -20.36 -18.28
N ILE A 53 32.27 -19.27 -18.98
CA ILE A 53 33.00 -18.88 -20.21
C ILE A 53 34.46 -18.54 -19.86
N MET A 54 34.70 -17.79 -18.78
CA MET A 54 36.04 -17.48 -18.32
C MET A 54 36.82 -18.73 -17.87
N ALA A 55 36.13 -19.73 -17.30
CA ALA A 55 36.77 -21.00 -16.90
C ALA A 55 37.30 -21.82 -18.10
N ALA A 56 36.82 -21.54 -19.32
CA ALA A 56 37.30 -22.17 -20.54
C ALA A 56 38.54 -21.48 -21.10
N MET A 57 38.92 -20.28 -20.61
CA MET A 57 40.10 -19.54 -21.03
C MET A 57 41.34 -20.06 -20.29
N PRO A 58 42.47 -20.25 -20.98
CA PRO A 58 43.73 -20.60 -20.35
C PRO A 58 44.14 -19.43 -19.41
N ASP A 59 44.82 -19.76 -18.33
CA ASP A 59 45.38 -18.83 -17.32
C ASP A 59 44.37 -18.05 -16.45
N THR A 60 43.06 -18.36 -16.51
CA THR A 60 42.08 -17.75 -15.62
C THR A 60 41.88 -18.51 -14.34
N ASN A 61 41.86 -17.77 -13.19
CA ASN A 61 41.52 -18.35 -11.90
C ASN A 61 39.99 -18.45 -11.73
N ALA A 62 39.37 -19.37 -12.50
CA ALA A 62 37.95 -19.60 -12.49
C ALA A 62 37.40 -19.96 -11.10
N THR A 63 38.18 -20.68 -10.30
CA THR A 63 37.79 -21.05 -8.92
C THR A 63 37.68 -19.80 -8.04
N GLY A 64 38.62 -18.88 -8.14
CA GLY A 64 38.57 -17.61 -7.43
C GLY A 64 37.36 -16.76 -7.81
N LEU A 65 37.05 -16.67 -9.12
CA LEU A 65 35.86 -15.96 -9.61
C LEU A 65 34.56 -16.59 -9.11
N LEU A 66 34.46 -17.91 -9.10
CA LEU A 66 33.29 -18.61 -8.57
C LEU A 66 33.07 -18.30 -7.08
N VAL A 67 34.14 -18.35 -6.28
CA VAL A 67 34.08 -18.04 -4.83
C VAL A 67 33.61 -16.62 -4.62
N VAL A 68 34.17 -15.64 -5.36
CA VAL A 68 33.76 -14.23 -5.25
C VAL A 68 32.29 -14.03 -5.68
N THR A 69 31.86 -14.66 -6.76
CA THR A 69 30.47 -14.59 -7.23
C THR A 69 29.50 -15.14 -6.19
N LEU A 70 29.82 -16.26 -5.56
CA LEU A 70 29.01 -16.81 -4.47
C LEU A 70 29.02 -15.92 -3.23
N ALA A 71 30.16 -15.32 -2.89
CA ALA A 71 30.29 -14.38 -1.78
C ALA A 71 29.41 -13.12 -1.99
N VAL A 72 29.37 -12.56 -3.20
CA VAL A 72 28.46 -11.46 -3.56
C VAL A 72 27.00 -11.91 -3.43
N GLY A 73 26.66 -13.09 -3.94
CA GLY A 73 25.32 -13.68 -3.78
C GLY A 73 24.90 -13.81 -2.31
N ALA A 74 25.81 -14.30 -1.46
CA ALA A 74 25.59 -14.40 -0.02
C ALA A 74 25.42 -13.02 0.65
N ALA A 75 26.25 -12.04 0.28
CA ALA A 75 26.11 -10.66 0.75
C ALA A 75 24.73 -10.07 0.39
N LEU A 76 24.24 -10.30 -0.83
CA LEU A 76 22.94 -9.85 -1.30
C LEU A 76 21.74 -10.42 -0.51
N LEU A 77 21.88 -11.55 0.19
CA LEU A 77 20.85 -12.05 1.09
C LEU A 77 20.59 -11.10 2.27
N TYR A 78 21.62 -10.39 2.72
CA TYR A 78 21.54 -9.44 3.84
C TYR A 78 21.13 -8.01 3.44
N ARG A 79 20.92 -7.74 2.14
CA ARG A 79 20.67 -6.38 1.60
C ARG A 79 19.52 -5.62 2.25
N ARG A 80 18.51 -6.33 2.81
CA ARG A 80 17.37 -5.69 3.48
C ARG A 80 17.65 -5.32 4.93
N LYS A 81 18.58 -6.03 5.60
CA LYS A 81 18.90 -5.78 7.00
C LYS A 81 19.95 -4.70 7.15
N ALA A 82 20.98 -4.71 6.30
CA ALA A 82 22.12 -3.81 6.38
C ALA A 82 22.57 -3.37 4.97
N PRO A 83 21.79 -2.50 4.29
CA PRO A 83 22.07 -2.14 2.90
C PRO A 83 23.41 -1.42 2.72
N MET A 84 23.89 -0.61 3.69
CA MET A 84 25.17 0.08 3.62
C MET A 84 26.35 -0.89 3.74
N THR A 85 26.27 -1.88 4.62
CA THR A 85 27.35 -2.88 4.74
C THR A 85 27.40 -3.77 3.51
N VAL A 86 26.24 -4.12 2.94
CA VAL A 86 26.18 -4.94 1.74
C VAL A 86 26.77 -4.24 0.53
N ILE A 87 26.53 -2.93 0.33
CA ILE A 87 27.12 -2.22 -0.81
C ILE A 87 28.63 -2.16 -0.71
N ILE A 88 29.18 -1.99 0.51
CA ILE A 88 30.63 -1.99 0.74
C ILE A 88 31.21 -3.37 0.43
N LEU A 89 30.58 -4.45 0.93
CA LEU A 89 31.05 -5.81 0.70
C LEU A 89 31.00 -6.17 -0.77
N VAL A 90 29.90 -5.85 -1.46
CA VAL A 90 29.75 -6.09 -2.89
C VAL A 90 30.77 -5.33 -3.67
N PHE A 91 31.02 -4.06 -3.33
CA PHE A 91 32.04 -3.22 -3.97
C PHE A 91 33.44 -3.85 -3.83
N VAL A 92 33.84 -4.28 -2.63
CA VAL A 92 35.14 -4.93 -2.40
C VAL A 92 35.25 -6.23 -3.19
N PHE A 93 34.23 -7.07 -3.16
CA PHE A 93 34.24 -8.32 -3.92
C PHE A 93 34.27 -8.13 -5.42
N GLU A 94 33.58 -7.12 -5.96
CA GLU A 94 33.66 -6.80 -7.38
C GLU A 94 35.03 -6.23 -7.80
N CYS A 95 35.68 -5.45 -6.94
CA CYS A 95 37.07 -5.04 -7.17
C CYS A 95 38.02 -6.25 -7.18
N VAL A 96 37.85 -7.20 -6.26
CA VAL A 96 38.62 -8.45 -6.23
C VAL A 96 38.35 -9.29 -7.48
N ALA A 97 37.08 -9.38 -7.91
CA ALA A 97 36.72 -10.09 -9.15
C ALA A 97 37.40 -9.48 -10.38
N LEU A 98 37.43 -8.15 -10.46
CA LEU A 98 38.09 -7.44 -11.56
C LEU A 98 39.61 -7.68 -11.58
N VAL A 99 40.26 -7.76 -10.41
CA VAL A 99 41.70 -8.09 -10.31
C VAL A 99 41.98 -9.54 -10.74
N ILE A 100 41.12 -10.47 -10.38
CA ILE A 100 41.29 -11.91 -10.72
C ILE A 100 41.02 -12.16 -12.21
N ALA A 101 39.98 -11.56 -12.76
CA ALA A 101 39.54 -11.80 -14.12
C ALA A 101 40.18 -10.88 -15.18
N GLY A 102 40.81 -9.81 -14.72
CA GLY A 102 41.30 -8.74 -15.60
C GLY A 102 40.12 -7.98 -16.25
N PRO A 103 40.44 -7.05 -17.17
CA PRO A 103 39.42 -6.22 -17.84
C PRO A 103 38.46 -7.00 -18.76
N GLN A 104 38.84 -8.22 -19.16
CA GLN A 104 38.01 -9.13 -19.97
C GLN A 104 36.94 -9.86 -19.10
N GLY A 105 37.02 -9.73 -17.79
CA GLY A 105 36.29 -10.53 -16.80
C GLY A 105 34.77 -10.38 -16.76
N GLY A 106 34.18 -9.99 -17.84
CA GLY A 106 32.73 -10.12 -18.04
C GLY A 106 31.88 -9.15 -17.23
N LEU A 107 30.66 -9.53 -17.00
CA LEU A 107 29.55 -8.77 -16.42
C LEU A 107 29.75 -8.33 -14.94
N GLY A 108 30.93 -7.75 -14.61
CA GLY A 108 31.14 -7.04 -13.35
C GLY A 108 30.15 -5.89 -13.22
N GLY A 109 29.61 -5.70 -12.02
CA GLY A 109 28.72 -4.59 -11.74
C GLY A 109 27.24 -4.97 -11.53
N VAL A 110 26.80 -6.18 -11.89
CA VAL A 110 25.42 -6.61 -11.65
C VAL A 110 25.09 -6.66 -10.14
N GLY A 111 26.02 -7.16 -9.33
CA GLY A 111 25.91 -7.15 -7.87
C GLY A 111 25.80 -5.74 -7.32
N MET A 112 26.64 -4.83 -7.83
CA MET A 112 26.65 -3.42 -7.43
C MET A 112 25.36 -2.69 -7.86
N MET A 113 24.83 -2.96 -9.05
CA MET A 113 23.53 -2.43 -9.49
C MET A 113 22.42 -2.82 -8.51
N ILE A 114 22.34 -4.09 -8.10
CA ILE A 114 21.36 -4.58 -7.14
C ILE A 114 21.57 -3.93 -5.77
N ALA A 115 22.80 -3.78 -5.33
CA ALA A 115 23.15 -3.13 -4.07
C ALA A 115 22.79 -1.64 -4.10
N LEU A 116 23.14 -0.90 -5.15
CA LEU A 116 22.80 0.52 -5.36
C LEU A 116 21.28 0.73 -5.42
N TYR A 117 20.56 -0.08 -6.18
CA TYR A 117 19.10 -0.06 -6.18
C TYR A 117 18.52 -0.23 -4.76
N THR A 118 19.06 -1.16 -3.98
CA THR A 118 18.59 -1.42 -2.62
C THR A 118 18.89 -0.24 -1.69
N VAL A 119 20.07 0.37 -1.79
CA VAL A 119 20.42 1.59 -1.05
C VAL A 119 19.53 2.75 -1.46
N ALA A 120 19.28 2.94 -2.76
CA ALA A 120 18.42 3.99 -3.28
C ALA A 120 16.98 3.89 -2.79
N THR A 121 16.45 2.67 -2.63
CA THR A 121 15.11 2.46 -2.06
C THR A 121 15.02 2.75 -0.56
N SER A 122 16.15 2.74 0.15
CA SER A 122 16.23 2.89 1.61
C SER A 122 16.69 4.28 2.05
N TYR A 123 17.57 4.93 1.27
CA TYR A 123 18.19 6.20 1.60
C TYR A 123 17.84 7.31 0.61
N SER A 124 18.10 8.56 1.00
CA SER A 124 17.83 9.73 0.17
C SER A 124 18.82 9.86 -1.00
N ALA A 125 18.40 10.57 -2.04
CA ALA A 125 19.22 10.87 -3.23
C ALA A 125 20.56 11.51 -2.87
N LYS A 126 20.58 12.38 -1.85
CA LYS A 126 21.81 13.05 -1.37
C LYS A 126 22.93 12.09 -0.94
N ARG A 127 22.59 10.87 -0.49
CA ARG A 127 23.55 9.82 -0.12
C ARG A 127 23.79 8.82 -1.23
N THR A 128 22.77 8.49 -1.99
CA THR A 128 22.83 7.42 -3.01
C THR A 128 23.57 7.86 -4.25
N ILE A 129 23.36 9.09 -4.74
CA ILE A 129 23.97 9.57 -5.98
C ILE A 129 25.51 9.68 -5.84
N PRO A 130 26.05 10.34 -4.80
CA PRO A 130 27.52 10.42 -4.69
C PRO A 130 28.16 9.04 -4.49
N LEU A 131 27.48 8.12 -3.79
CA LEU A 131 27.96 6.75 -3.63
C LEU A 131 28.01 5.99 -4.98
N ALA A 132 27.00 6.16 -5.82
CA ALA A 132 26.97 5.56 -7.15
C ALA A 132 28.08 6.12 -8.04
N ILE A 133 28.30 7.42 -8.03
CA ILE A 133 29.38 8.09 -8.78
C ILE A 133 30.74 7.63 -8.27
N LEU A 134 30.95 7.59 -6.98
CA LEU A 134 32.21 7.15 -6.38
C LEU A 134 32.56 5.70 -6.76
N ALA A 135 31.58 4.80 -6.66
CA ALA A 135 31.76 3.39 -7.00
C ALA A 135 32.05 3.22 -8.50
N ALA A 136 31.31 3.90 -9.37
CA ALA A 136 31.51 3.84 -10.81
C ALA A 136 32.87 4.41 -11.22
N SER A 137 33.24 5.57 -10.68
CA SER A 137 34.53 6.22 -10.96
C SER A 137 35.71 5.36 -10.51
N PHE A 138 35.63 4.79 -9.30
CA PHE A 138 36.70 3.93 -8.79
C PHE A 138 36.87 2.67 -9.65
N GLN A 139 35.77 2.02 -10.03
CA GLN A 139 35.82 0.83 -10.86
C GLN A 139 36.34 1.12 -12.28
N THR A 140 35.97 2.26 -12.86
CA THR A 140 36.52 2.72 -14.12
C THR A 140 38.02 3.00 -14.05
N VAL A 141 38.47 3.68 -12.98
CA VAL A 141 39.91 3.93 -12.76
C VAL A 141 40.67 2.61 -12.57
N LEU A 142 40.13 1.67 -11.79
CA LEU A 142 40.76 0.35 -11.61
C LEU A 142 40.86 -0.41 -12.93
N MET A 143 39.84 -0.33 -13.79
CA MET A 143 39.84 -0.91 -15.13
C MET A 143 40.90 -0.28 -16.04
N VAL A 144 41.09 1.04 -15.98
CA VAL A 144 42.15 1.76 -16.70
C VAL A 144 43.54 1.30 -16.23
N LEU A 145 43.73 1.17 -14.92
CA LEU A 145 45.01 0.75 -14.32
C LEU A 145 45.39 -0.69 -14.65
N MET A 146 44.40 -1.57 -14.78
CA MET A 146 44.61 -2.98 -15.14
C MET A 146 44.98 -3.16 -16.63
N GLY A 147 44.65 -2.19 -17.49
CA GLY A 147 44.84 -2.26 -18.94
C GLY A 147 43.97 -3.31 -19.60
N PHE A 148 43.81 -3.24 -20.91
CA PHE A 148 43.38 -4.41 -21.71
C PHE A 148 44.65 -5.18 -22.10
N PRO A 149 44.62 -6.53 -22.03
CA PRO A 149 45.68 -7.33 -22.59
C PRO A 149 45.86 -6.97 -24.09
N GLU A 150 47.08 -6.87 -24.49
CA GLU A 150 47.42 -6.64 -25.89
C GLU A 150 46.68 -7.63 -26.78
N MET A 151 45.86 -7.17 -27.69
CA MET A 151 45.19 -8.02 -28.69
C MET A 151 46.20 -8.37 -29.79
N THR A 152 47.33 -8.98 -29.37
CA THR A 152 48.46 -9.25 -30.24
C THR A 152 48.18 -10.26 -31.37
N ASP A 153 47.03 -10.95 -31.31
CA ASP A 153 46.66 -11.98 -32.31
C ASP A 153 45.56 -11.55 -33.29
N MET A 154 45.05 -10.31 -33.18
CA MET A 154 44.14 -9.81 -34.20
C MET A 154 44.99 -9.06 -35.22
N ASP A 155 45.37 -9.74 -36.30
CA ASP A 155 45.92 -9.11 -37.52
C ASP A 155 44.94 -8.06 -38.07
N LEU A 156 44.80 -6.94 -37.35
CA LEU A 156 44.18 -5.76 -37.90
C LEU A 156 45.18 -5.21 -38.90
N ASP A 157 44.89 -5.50 -40.16
CA ASP A 157 45.62 -5.00 -41.30
C ASP A 157 45.98 -3.52 -41.04
N GLN A 158 47.28 -3.21 -40.99
CA GLN A 158 47.88 -1.90 -40.63
C GLN A 158 47.39 -0.73 -41.50
N SER A 159 46.34 -0.94 -42.30
CA SER A 159 45.84 0.02 -43.28
C SER A 159 45.05 1.19 -42.72
N ASP A 160 44.51 1.14 -41.52
CA ASP A 160 43.56 2.15 -40.99
C ASP A 160 44.13 3.16 -39.99
N GLY A 161 45.40 3.19 -39.71
CA GLY A 161 46.06 4.32 -38.98
C GLY A 161 45.63 4.54 -37.52
N ILE A 162 44.89 3.64 -36.92
CA ILE A 162 44.54 3.70 -35.50
C ILE A 162 45.55 2.89 -34.71
N ASP A 163 46.34 3.59 -33.89
CA ASP A 163 47.31 2.98 -32.98
C ASP A 163 46.59 2.09 -31.95
N GLU A 164 47.09 0.88 -31.71
CA GLU A 164 46.54 -0.12 -30.77
C GLU A 164 46.25 0.48 -29.36
N THR A 165 47.12 1.38 -28.92
CA THR A 165 46.96 2.12 -27.66
C THR A 165 45.75 3.05 -27.71
N THR A 166 45.43 3.63 -28.86
CA THR A 166 44.29 4.51 -29.03
C THR A 166 42.97 3.69 -29.03
N PHE A 167 42.99 2.55 -29.73
CA PHE A 167 41.84 1.63 -29.76
C PHE A 167 41.49 1.12 -28.34
N SER A 168 42.48 0.65 -27.57
CA SER A 168 42.27 0.17 -26.20
C SER A 168 41.73 1.28 -25.27
N ARG A 169 42.19 2.52 -25.38
CA ARG A 169 41.68 3.69 -24.62
C ARG A 169 40.24 4.01 -24.96
N ILE A 170 39.86 3.95 -26.25
CA ILE A 170 38.47 4.13 -26.66
C ILE A 170 37.60 3.05 -26.08
N LEU A 171 38.00 1.79 -26.11
CA LEU A 171 37.26 0.67 -25.59
C LEU A 171 37.05 0.79 -24.06
N ILE A 172 38.09 1.18 -23.31
CA ILE A 172 37.99 1.47 -21.86
C ILE A 172 37.01 2.62 -21.61
N GLY A 173 37.09 3.70 -22.37
CA GLY A 173 36.18 4.84 -22.22
C GLY A 173 34.73 4.48 -22.48
N VAL A 174 34.45 3.66 -23.49
CA VAL A 174 33.12 3.13 -23.80
C VAL A 174 32.63 2.22 -22.66
N ALA A 175 33.44 1.26 -22.24
CA ALA A 175 33.09 0.35 -21.15
C ALA A 175 32.81 1.11 -19.81
N GLY A 176 33.68 2.07 -19.48
CA GLY A 176 33.49 2.93 -18.29
C GLY A 176 32.18 3.74 -18.36
N SER A 177 31.83 4.26 -19.55
CA SER A 177 30.60 5.00 -19.77
C SER A 177 29.36 4.11 -19.53
N PHE A 178 29.40 2.86 -19.96
CA PHE A 178 28.35 1.89 -19.70
C PHE A 178 28.21 1.57 -18.20
N ILE A 179 29.31 1.35 -17.49
CA ILE A 179 29.32 1.11 -16.04
C ILE A 179 28.67 2.28 -15.30
N ILE A 180 29.09 3.52 -15.62
CA ILE A 180 28.51 4.73 -15.04
C ILE A 180 27.01 4.82 -15.33
N GLY A 181 26.61 4.60 -16.59
CA GLY A 181 25.20 4.62 -17.02
C GLY A 181 24.35 3.59 -16.28
N PHE A 182 24.84 2.37 -16.12
CA PHE A 182 24.14 1.30 -15.40
C PHE A 182 24.00 1.61 -13.90
N TYR A 183 25.04 2.11 -13.25
CA TYR A 183 24.98 2.43 -11.82
C TYR A 183 24.05 3.61 -11.54
N ILE A 184 24.08 4.64 -12.38
CA ILE A 184 23.15 5.77 -12.27
C ILE A 184 21.72 5.31 -12.53
N SER A 185 21.50 4.49 -13.57
CA SER A 185 20.15 3.98 -13.87
C SER A 185 19.56 3.16 -12.72
N ALA A 186 20.36 2.29 -12.10
CA ALA A 186 19.96 1.51 -10.93
C ALA A 186 19.63 2.41 -9.73
N ALA A 187 20.44 3.44 -9.46
CA ALA A 187 20.22 4.40 -8.41
C ALA A 187 18.94 5.23 -8.64
N VAL A 188 18.75 5.74 -9.87
CA VAL A 188 17.56 6.51 -10.26
C VAL A 188 16.30 5.66 -10.15
N LEU A 189 16.31 4.43 -10.64
CA LEU A 189 15.18 3.51 -10.53
C LEU A 189 14.81 3.25 -9.07
N GLY A 190 15.81 3.03 -8.20
CA GLY A 190 15.61 2.86 -6.76
C GLY A 190 14.98 4.10 -6.12
N LEU A 191 15.43 5.31 -6.49
CA LEU A 191 14.88 6.57 -6.01
C LEU A 191 13.44 6.80 -6.49
N ILE A 192 13.12 6.46 -7.73
CA ILE A 192 11.76 6.53 -8.27
C ILE A 192 10.82 5.64 -7.44
N VAL A 193 11.23 4.39 -7.21
CA VAL A 193 10.43 3.45 -6.39
C VAL A 193 10.28 3.95 -4.95
N ARG A 194 11.32 4.53 -4.36
CA ARG A 194 11.26 5.14 -3.04
C ARG A 194 10.28 6.31 -2.99
N ASN A 195 10.40 7.25 -3.94
CA ASN A 195 9.52 8.42 -3.99
C ASN A 195 8.06 8.02 -4.20
N ALA A 196 7.80 7.04 -5.07
CA ALA A 196 6.45 6.49 -5.25
C ALA A 196 5.86 5.93 -3.93
N ARG A 197 6.67 5.21 -3.13
CA ARG A 197 6.21 4.68 -1.82
C ARG A 197 5.95 5.79 -0.80
N ILE A 198 6.77 6.83 -0.77
CA ILE A 198 6.57 7.99 0.12
C ILE A 198 5.27 8.70 -0.27
N HIS A 199 5.08 8.94 -1.55
CA HIS A 199 3.88 9.62 -2.05
C HIS A 199 2.59 8.81 -1.77
N GLU A 200 2.64 7.48 -1.93
CA GLU A 200 1.54 6.57 -1.56
C GLU A 200 1.20 6.67 -0.05
N ALA A 201 2.23 6.75 0.81
CA ALA A 201 2.05 6.90 2.24
C ALA A 201 1.44 8.26 2.61
N GLU A 202 1.87 9.35 1.95
CA GLU A 202 1.32 10.69 2.12
C GLU A 202 -0.15 10.75 1.70
N LEU A 203 -0.50 10.20 0.53
CA LEU A 203 -1.89 10.14 0.06
C LEU A 203 -2.80 9.39 1.04
N ASN A 204 -2.34 8.26 1.57
CA ASN A 204 -3.08 7.51 2.57
C ASN A 204 -3.26 8.29 3.89
N HIS A 205 -2.26 9.08 4.28
CA HIS A 205 -2.36 9.96 5.45
C HIS A 205 -3.38 11.08 5.21
N TRP A 206 -3.33 11.73 4.05
CA TRP A 206 -4.30 12.76 3.65
C TRP A 206 -5.74 12.22 3.60
N ALA A 207 -5.93 11.04 3.01
CA ALA A 207 -7.25 10.41 2.94
C ALA A 207 -7.86 10.18 4.34
N ARG A 208 -7.06 9.75 5.31
CA ARG A 208 -7.50 9.60 6.71
C ARG A 208 -7.87 10.93 7.35
N GLN A 209 -7.08 11.99 7.13
CA GLN A 209 -7.38 13.32 7.66
C GLN A 209 -8.69 13.86 7.08
N VAL A 210 -8.89 13.76 5.77
CA VAL A 210 -10.12 14.20 5.10
C VAL A 210 -11.33 13.43 5.64
N SER A 211 -11.21 12.14 5.84
CA SER A 211 -12.27 11.30 6.43
C SER A 211 -12.64 11.77 7.86
N THR A 212 -11.64 12.07 8.69
CA THR A 212 -11.87 12.59 10.05
C THR A 212 -12.55 13.97 10.03
N LEU A 213 -12.09 14.88 9.16
CA LEU A 213 -12.70 16.21 9.00
C LEU A 213 -14.15 16.11 8.53
N ALA A 214 -14.43 15.25 7.54
CA ALA A 214 -15.78 15.00 7.07
C ALA A 214 -16.71 14.51 8.18
N GLN A 215 -16.21 13.62 9.06
CA GLN A 215 -16.97 13.15 10.20
C GLN A 215 -17.28 14.25 11.22
N VAL A 216 -16.33 15.14 11.51
CA VAL A 216 -16.54 16.29 12.40
C VAL A 216 -17.54 17.28 11.78
N GLN A 217 -17.42 17.56 10.49
CA GLN A 217 -18.36 18.43 9.78
C GLN A 217 -19.79 17.88 9.81
N GLU A 218 -19.93 16.58 9.59
CA GLU A 218 -21.22 15.91 9.65
C GLU A 218 -21.85 15.97 11.04
N ARG A 219 -21.05 15.72 12.10
CA ARG A 219 -21.51 15.87 13.49
C ARG A 219 -21.98 17.32 13.76
N ASN A 220 -21.24 18.31 13.29
CA ASN A 220 -21.61 19.73 13.44
C ASN A 220 -22.86 20.09 12.64
N ARG A 221 -23.07 19.49 11.47
CA ARG A 221 -24.28 19.66 10.67
C ARG A 221 -25.49 19.11 11.41
N ILE A 222 -25.39 17.87 11.91
CA ILE A 222 -26.46 17.21 12.65
C ILE A 222 -26.79 17.99 13.93
N ALA A 223 -25.78 18.48 14.66
CA ALA A 223 -26.01 19.28 15.87
C ALA A 223 -26.79 20.57 15.58
N ARG A 224 -26.52 21.25 14.46
CA ARG A 224 -27.29 22.42 14.01
C ARG A 224 -28.72 22.04 13.64
N GLU A 225 -28.91 20.99 12.86
CA GLU A 225 -30.21 20.51 12.46
C GLU A 225 -31.08 20.12 13.68
N MET A 226 -30.47 19.48 14.67
CA MET A 226 -31.13 19.17 15.96
C MET A 226 -31.50 20.45 16.72
N HIS A 227 -30.58 21.44 16.77
CA HIS A 227 -30.86 22.71 17.44
C HIS A 227 -32.04 23.44 16.80
N ASP A 228 -32.10 23.44 15.46
CA ASP A 228 -33.18 24.09 14.72
C ASP A 228 -34.54 23.44 14.96
N VAL A 229 -34.59 22.09 14.98
CA VAL A 229 -35.81 21.34 15.30
C VAL A 229 -36.27 21.60 16.74
N VAL A 230 -35.34 21.61 17.70
CA VAL A 230 -35.66 21.89 19.12
C VAL A 230 -36.13 23.31 19.28
N ALA A 231 -35.45 24.30 18.72
CA ALA A 231 -35.80 25.72 18.82
C ALA A 231 -37.19 26.01 18.21
N HIS A 232 -37.47 25.40 17.04
CA HIS A 232 -38.77 25.57 16.37
C HIS A 232 -39.91 24.94 17.25
N SER A 233 -39.73 23.70 17.69
CA SER A 233 -40.74 22.99 18.49
C SER A 233 -40.99 23.70 19.82
N LEU A 234 -39.92 24.22 20.46
CA LEU A 234 -40.03 24.95 21.72
C LEU A 234 -40.81 26.28 21.51
N SER A 235 -40.56 26.99 20.42
CA SER A 235 -41.27 28.23 20.07
C SER A 235 -42.77 27.99 19.88
N VAL A 236 -43.12 26.92 19.16
CA VAL A 236 -44.53 26.51 18.97
C VAL A 236 -45.19 26.14 20.33
N MET A 237 -44.49 25.37 21.19
CA MET A 237 -45.00 24.98 22.49
C MET A 237 -45.23 26.20 23.40
N ILE A 238 -44.33 27.21 23.37
CA ILE A 238 -44.50 28.45 24.14
C ILE A 238 -45.75 29.18 23.66
N ALA A 239 -45.93 29.37 22.34
CA ALA A 239 -47.08 30.03 21.77
C ALA A 239 -48.41 29.32 22.12
N LEU A 240 -48.46 27.98 22.01
CA LEU A 240 -49.64 27.21 22.41
C LEU A 240 -49.93 27.31 23.91
N SER A 241 -48.89 27.27 24.75
CA SER A 241 -49.05 27.47 26.22
C SER A 241 -49.63 28.85 26.58
N GLU A 242 -49.13 29.92 25.95
CA GLU A 242 -49.68 31.28 26.13
C GLU A 242 -51.10 31.36 25.64
N GLY A 243 -51.40 30.79 24.46
CA GLY A 243 -52.75 30.71 23.91
C GLY A 243 -53.72 29.98 24.85
N ALA A 244 -53.34 28.82 25.37
CA ALA A 244 -54.14 28.06 26.32
C ALA A 244 -54.43 28.89 27.57
N ARG A 245 -53.48 29.62 28.12
CA ARG A 245 -53.65 30.46 29.32
C ARG A 245 -54.66 31.60 29.11
N VAL A 246 -54.72 32.16 27.91
CA VAL A 246 -55.67 33.21 27.56
C VAL A 246 -57.08 32.66 27.39
N VAL A 247 -57.21 31.52 26.70
CA VAL A 247 -58.50 30.88 26.43
C VAL A 247 -59.10 30.25 27.67
N ALA A 248 -58.31 29.68 28.58
CA ALA A 248 -58.77 29.07 29.82
C ALA A 248 -59.64 29.99 30.70
N LYS A 249 -59.48 31.30 30.57
CA LYS A 249 -60.33 32.29 31.32
C LYS A 249 -61.71 32.42 30.74
N ARG A 250 -61.98 31.96 29.53
CA ARG A 250 -63.24 32.12 28.83
C ARG A 250 -63.93 30.82 28.43
N ASP A 251 -63.14 29.80 28.11
CA ASP A 251 -63.64 28.53 27.62
C ASP A 251 -62.64 27.42 28.00
N GLN A 252 -63.01 26.59 28.97
CA GLN A 252 -62.20 25.54 29.53
C GLN A 252 -62.00 24.40 28.53
N THR A 253 -63.03 24.07 27.74
CA THR A 253 -62.98 22.97 26.76
C THR A 253 -61.99 23.26 25.66
N ARG A 254 -61.96 24.51 25.18
CA ARG A 254 -61.00 24.96 24.18
C ARG A 254 -59.55 25.05 24.73
N ALA A 255 -59.38 25.38 25.99
CA ALA A 255 -58.09 25.35 26.64
C ALA A 255 -57.50 23.94 26.71
N ASP A 256 -58.32 22.95 27.01
CA ASP A 256 -57.94 21.53 27.05
C ASP A 256 -57.56 21.02 25.65
N GLU A 257 -58.22 21.46 24.60
CA GLU A 257 -57.83 21.12 23.21
C GLU A 257 -56.42 21.66 22.87
N VAL A 258 -56.13 22.94 23.18
CA VAL A 258 -54.82 23.54 22.95
C VAL A 258 -53.72 22.86 23.79
N LEU A 259 -53.98 22.45 25.01
CA LEU A 259 -53.07 21.73 25.87
C LEU A 259 -52.75 20.29 25.31
N ASN A 260 -53.79 19.66 24.72
CA ASN A 260 -53.58 18.40 24.02
C ASN A 260 -52.69 18.53 22.78
N GLU A 261 -52.88 19.61 22.02
CA GLU A 261 -52.03 19.90 20.85
C GLU A 261 -50.58 20.22 21.26
N LEU A 262 -50.39 20.98 22.35
CA LEU A 262 -49.08 21.22 22.98
C LEU A 262 -48.38 19.91 23.32
N SER A 263 -49.13 18.98 24.00
CA SER A 263 -48.59 17.67 24.38
C SER A 263 -48.23 16.82 23.16
N GLY A 264 -49.04 16.88 22.09
CA GLY A 264 -48.78 16.24 20.81
C GLY A 264 -47.48 16.75 20.15
N THR A 265 -47.32 18.07 20.06
CA THR A 265 -46.12 18.72 19.51
C THR A 265 -44.86 18.34 20.26
N GLY A 266 -44.91 18.30 21.61
CA GLY A 266 -43.78 17.88 22.44
C GLY A 266 -43.38 16.42 22.21
N ARG A 267 -44.35 15.51 22.09
CA ARG A 267 -44.07 14.08 21.81
C ARG A 267 -43.50 13.89 20.41
N ALA A 268 -44.01 14.60 19.43
CA ALA A 268 -43.49 14.56 18.07
C ALA A 268 -42.02 15.03 18.00
N ALA A 269 -41.71 16.18 18.62
CA ALA A 269 -40.35 16.70 18.69
C ALA A 269 -39.38 15.72 19.37
N LEU A 270 -39.78 15.06 20.48
CA LEU A 270 -38.98 14.05 21.15
C LEU A 270 -38.75 12.81 20.27
N ALA A 271 -39.78 12.40 19.51
CA ALA A 271 -39.66 11.26 18.60
C ALA A 271 -38.70 11.54 17.45
N ASP A 272 -38.75 12.75 16.91
CA ASP A 272 -37.82 13.19 15.83
C ASP A 272 -36.36 13.29 16.31
N MET A 273 -36.12 13.83 17.51
CA MET A 273 -34.80 13.84 18.15
C MET A 273 -34.27 12.42 18.38
N ARG A 274 -35.10 11.51 18.87
CA ARG A 274 -34.71 10.10 19.09
C ARG A 274 -34.37 9.42 17.77
N ARG A 275 -35.10 9.71 16.69
CA ARG A 275 -34.86 9.16 15.37
C ARG A 275 -33.51 9.62 14.82
N MET A 276 -33.20 10.94 14.94
CA MET A 276 -31.90 11.49 14.51
C MET A 276 -30.73 10.93 15.32
N LEU A 277 -30.87 10.79 16.65
CA LEU A 277 -29.85 10.18 17.51
C LEU A 277 -29.70 8.67 17.28
N GLY A 278 -30.79 7.97 16.95
CA GLY A 278 -30.76 6.54 16.61
C GLY A 278 -29.93 6.23 15.38
N VAL A 279 -30.01 7.07 14.36
CA VAL A 279 -29.18 6.95 13.14
C VAL A 279 -27.69 7.14 13.45
N LEU A 280 -27.32 8.00 14.40
CA LEU A 280 -25.94 8.17 14.84
C LEU A 280 -25.43 6.96 15.64
N ARG A 281 -26.27 6.37 16.48
CA ARG A 281 -25.92 5.24 17.34
C ARG A 281 -25.75 3.94 16.57
N GLN A 282 -26.55 3.71 15.52
CA GLN A 282 -26.38 2.57 14.62
C GLN A 282 -25.10 2.64 13.80
N ASN A 283 -24.56 3.85 13.59
CA ASN A 283 -23.29 4.04 12.86
C ASN A 283 -22.04 3.90 13.76
N GLU A 284 -22.17 4.03 15.09
CA GLU A 284 -21.05 3.88 16.04
C GLU A 284 -20.91 2.46 16.59
N THR A 285 -22.02 1.77 16.78
CA THR A 285 -22.05 0.35 17.12
C THR A 285 -22.29 -0.43 15.86
N GLY A 286 -21.24 -0.93 15.24
CA GLY A 286 -21.31 -1.87 14.12
C GLY A 286 -21.88 -3.25 14.50
N GLU A 287 -22.64 -3.32 15.60
CA GLU A 287 -23.49 -4.45 15.93
C GLU A 287 -24.75 -4.34 15.07
N LEU A 288 -24.75 -5.11 14.02
CA LEU A 288 -25.97 -5.51 13.33
C LEU A 288 -26.97 -5.97 14.42
N GLU A 289 -27.99 -5.15 14.70
CA GLU A 289 -29.18 -5.69 15.37
C GLU A 289 -29.54 -6.98 14.63
N PRO A 290 -29.71 -8.10 15.33
CA PRO A 290 -30.03 -9.36 14.67
C PRO A 290 -31.26 -9.11 13.80
N GLN A 291 -31.10 -9.28 12.50
CA GLN A 291 -32.23 -9.25 11.56
C GLN A 291 -33.34 -10.10 12.16
N PRO A 292 -34.60 -9.65 12.13
CA PRO A 292 -35.70 -10.41 12.69
C PRO A 292 -35.65 -11.82 12.09
N THR A 293 -35.23 -12.76 12.92
CA THR A 293 -35.20 -14.17 12.58
C THR A 293 -36.65 -14.61 12.39
N GLY A 294 -36.89 -15.55 11.46
CA GLY A 294 -38.25 -16.03 11.13
C GLY A 294 -39.18 -16.41 12.30
N GLY A 295 -38.68 -16.39 13.55
CA GLY A 295 -39.49 -16.52 14.78
C GLY A 295 -40.31 -15.26 15.17
N ASN A 296 -40.06 -14.10 14.57
CA ASN A 296 -40.81 -12.86 14.85
C ASN A 296 -41.94 -12.60 13.85
N VAL A 297 -42.11 -13.45 12.84
CA VAL A 297 -43.17 -13.29 11.83
C VAL A 297 -44.54 -13.44 12.44
N GLU A 298 -44.71 -14.36 13.39
CA GLU A 298 -45.96 -14.55 14.12
C GLU A 298 -46.36 -13.32 14.94
N GLN A 299 -45.41 -12.69 15.63
CA GLN A 299 -45.62 -11.48 16.42
C GLN A 299 -45.98 -10.27 15.53
N LEU A 300 -45.40 -10.17 14.36
CA LEU A 300 -45.73 -9.16 13.33
C LEU A 300 -47.14 -9.38 12.78
N LEU A 301 -47.54 -10.62 12.50
CA LEU A 301 -48.85 -10.98 12.00
C LEU A 301 -49.95 -10.71 13.05
N GLU A 302 -49.66 -10.96 14.33
CA GLU A 302 -50.57 -10.66 15.44
C GLU A 302 -50.79 -9.15 15.58
N GLY A 303 -49.75 -8.34 15.43
CA GLY A 303 -49.86 -6.87 15.40
C GLY A 303 -50.74 -6.34 14.25
N PHE A 304 -50.70 -6.93 13.10
CA PHE A 304 -51.57 -6.57 11.96
C PHE A 304 -53.00 -7.04 12.14
N ARG A 305 -53.24 -8.22 12.79
CA ARG A 305 -54.58 -8.71 13.11
C ARG A 305 -55.28 -7.83 14.15
N THR A 306 -54.53 -7.37 15.16
CA THR A 306 -55.00 -6.44 16.18
C THR A 306 -55.36 -5.06 15.59
N ALA A 307 -54.71 -4.68 14.50
CA ALA A 307 -55.02 -3.47 13.73
C ALA A 307 -56.23 -3.62 12.79
N GLY A 308 -56.93 -4.80 12.81
CA GLY A 308 -58.14 -5.04 12.01
C GLY A 308 -57.91 -5.49 10.59
N LEU A 309 -56.68 -5.86 10.21
CA LEU A 309 -56.35 -6.35 8.84
C LEU A 309 -56.59 -7.88 8.76
N PRO A 310 -57.45 -8.41 7.84
CA PRO A 310 -57.61 -9.83 7.67
C PRO A 310 -56.46 -10.44 6.87
N ILE A 311 -55.37 -10.79 7.57
CA ILE A 311 -54.20 -11.42 6.98
C ILE A 311 -54.22 -12.91 7.17
N THR A 312 -54.19 -13.67 6.05
CA THR A 312 -54.02 -15.12 6.05
C THR A 312 -52.57 -15.43 5.68
N PHE A 313 -51.86 -16.10 6.56
CA PHE A 313 -50.48 -16.52 6.32
C PHE A 313 -50.43 -18.02 6.05
N THR A 314 -49.84 -18.43 4.94
CA THR A 314 -49.62 -19.83 4.59
C THR A 314 -48.12 -20.08 4.44
N GLN A 315 -47.61 -20.96 5.27
CA GLN A 315 -46.19 -21.36 5.19
C GLN A 315 -46.11 -22.70 4.47
N THR A 316 -45.36 -22.71 3.37
CA THR A 316 -45.09 -23.92 2.56
C THR A 316 -43.59 -24.18 2.61
N GLY A 317 -43.14 -25.32 3.15
CA GLY A 317 -41.74 -25.74 3.24
C GLY A 317 -41.37 -26.35 4.62
N GLU A 318 -40.30 -27.12 4.67
CA GLU A 318 -39.79 -27.67 5.95
C GLU A 318 -39.24 -26.56 6.85
N HIS A 319 -39.51 -26.70 8.17
CA HIS A 319 -38.94 -25.82 9.18
C HIS A 319 -37.42 -25.77 9.10
N CYS A 320 -36.85 -24.60 8.86
CA CYS A 320 -35.42 -24.37 8.99
C CYS A 320 -35.00 -24.61 10.44
N GLN A 321 -34.52 -25.81 10.75
CA GLN A 321 -33.92 -26.11 12.06
C GLN A 321 -32.67 -25.23 12.23
N LYS A 322 -32.60 -24.50 13.34
CA LYS A 322 -31.40 -23.80 13.79
C LYS A 322 -30.27 -24.82 13.95
N THR A 323 -29.34 -24.85 13.02
CA THR A 323 -28.05 -25.56 13.17
C THR A 323 -27.21 -24.72 14.14
N PRO A 324 -26.84 -25.20 15.35
CA PRO A 324 -25.91 -24.48 16.19
C PRO A 324 -24.56 -24.44 15.49
N LEU A 325 -24.04 -23.25 15.21
CA LEU A 325 -22.67 -23.05 14.78
C LEU A 325 -21.75 -23.65 15.85
N SER A 326 -21.18 -24.82 15.54
CA SER A 326 -20.14 -25.46 16.35
C SER A 326 -18.92 -24.54 16.34
N SER A 327 -18.59 -23.98 17.50
CA SER A 327 -17.33 -23.34 17.78
C SER A 327 -16.20 -24.37 17.69
N SER A 328 -15.59 -24.54 16.53
CA SER A 328 -14.32 -25.25 16.43
C SER A 328 -13.21 -24.36 16.97
N ARG A 329 -12.94 -24.47 18.26
CA ARG A 329 -11.63 -24.15 18.82
C ARG A 329 -10.61 -25.07 18.14
N SER A 330 -9.77 -24.54 17.29
CA SER A 330 -8.51 -25.18 16.95
C SER A 330 -7.44 -24.70 17.91
N SER A 331 -7.13 -25.54 18.89
CA SER A 331 -5.85 -25.55 19.58
C SER A 331 -4.83 -26.25 18.66
N GLY A 332 -3.70 -25.59 18.37
CA GLY A 332 -2.56 -26.15 17.66
C GLY A 332 -1.56 -25.06 17.34
#